data_8da1c14e62a28fa8f68dcc65dde979cf
#
_entry.id   8da1c14e62a28fa8f68dcc65dde979cf
#
_cell.length_a   1.000
_cell.length_b   1.000
_cell.length_c   1.000
_cell.angle_alpha   90.00
_cell.angle_beta   90.00
_cell.angle_gamma   90.00
#
_symmetry.space_group_name_H-M   'P 1'
#
loop_
_entity.id
_entity.type
_entity.pdbx_description
1 polymer ?
#
loop_
_entity_poly.entity_id
_entity_poly.type
_entity_poly.pdbx_seq_one_letter_code
_entity_poly.pdbx_strand_id
1 'polypeptide(L)'
;MKVVAFIPVRGGSKSIPLKNIKLFCGKPLVCWSIEALENCELVDEIIVATDSDKIENIVLMQAYKKTKIYRRSAENACDTASSESVMLEYINYAQLSDSSIFMLVQATSPLTETCHFTEALSQYNGGKYDSMLSCVRNYRFYWNVDGTSKNYDYMNRPRRQDFQGELMENGAFYINTVRHIREVGNRLNGKIGIYEMPEYTATEIDEPDDWIVLENLMRKHVLSKTETLRKPIKLFLSDVDGTLTDGGMYYSENG
;
A
#
# COMPACT_ATOMS: atom_id res chain seq x y z
N MET A 1 -7.05 -5.51 -22.69
CA MET A 1 -5.70 -5.02 -22.33
C MET A 1 -5.39 -5.58 -20.96
N LYS A 2 -4.28 -6.32 -20.79
CA LYS A 2 -3.95 -6.98 -19.52
C LYS A 2 -3.51 -5.94 -18.50
N VAL A 3 -4.02 -6.03 -17.27
CA VAL A 3 -3.64 -5.19 -16.13
C VAL A 3 -2.86 -6.03 -15.12
N VAL A 4 -1.60 -5.66 -14.90
CA VAL A 4 -0.69 -6.34 -13.95
C VAL A 4 -0.39 -5.39 -12.81
N ALA A 5 -0.79 -5.76 -11.60
CA ALA A 5 -0.39 -5.08 -10.37
C ALA A 5 0.92 -5.69 -9.85
N PHE A 6 1.88 -4.84 -9.49
CA PHE A 6 3.22 -5.23 -9.08
C PHE A 6 3.54 -4.65 -7.71
N ILE A 7 3.82 -5.53 -6.75
CA ILE A 7 4.09 -5.18 -5.35
C ILE A 7 5.53 -5.57 -5.02
N PRO A 8 6.49 -4.63 -5.09
CA PRO A 8 7.87 -4.91 -4.71
C PRO A 8 8.01 -4.91 -3.18
N VAL A 9 8.31 -6.06 -2.59
CA VAL A 9 8.50 -6.24 -1.15
C VAL A 9 9.78 -7.00 -0.87
N ARG A 10 10.70 -6.38 -0.14
CA ARG A 10 11.98 -7.01 0.24
C ARG A 10 11.98 -7.50 1.68
N GLY A 11 12.83 -8.50 1.98
CA GLY A 11 13.02 -9.02 3.33
C GLY A 11 13.78 -8.06 4.26
N GLY A 12 14.67 -7.26 3.69
CA GLY A 12 15.58 -6.36 4.43
C GLY A 12 15.01 -4.97 4.69
N SER A 13 13.99 -4.82 5.53
CA SER A 13 13.54 -3.49 5.99
C SER A 13 14.41 -3.00 7.16
N LYS A 14 14.95 -1.76 7.07
CA LYS A 14 15.88 -1.21 8.08
C LYS A 14 15.17 -0.65 9.31
N SER A 15 14.18 0.22 9.13
CA SER A 15 13.47 0.87 10.24
C SER A 15 12.55 -0.08 10.99
N ILE A 16 11.85 -0.98 10.28
CA ILE A 16 10.96 -1.95 10.88
C ILE A 16 11.35 -3.35 10.39
N PRO A 17 11.99 -4.20 11.21
CA PRO A 17 12.38 -5.54 10.81
C PRO A 17 11.21 -6.37 10.30
N LEU A 18 11.39 -7.02 9.13
CA LEU A 18 10.36 -7.82 8.47
C LEU A 18 9.03 -7.08 8.26
N LYS A 19 9.08 -5.77 8.04
CA LYS A 19 7.92 -4.87 7.91
C LYS A 19 6.75 -5.48 7.12
N ASN A 20 7.04 -6.03 5.95
CA ASN A 20 6.01 -6.51 5.02
C ASN A 20 5.19 -7.70 5.52
N ILE A 21 5.72 -8.47 6.48
CA ILE A 21 5.05 -9.64 7.08
C ILE A 21 4.72 -9.48 8.56
N LYS A 22 5.09 -8.34 9.15
CA LYS A 22 4.64 -7.98 10.51
C LYS A 22 3.14 -7.79 10.50
N LEU A 23 2.47 -8.24 11.57
CA LEU A 23 1.01 -8.13 11.69
C LEU A 23 0.58 -6.67 11.88
N PHE A 24 -0.17 -6.19 10.92
CA PHE A 24 -0.84 -4.89 10.92
C PHE A 24 -2.35 -5.11 11.00
N CYS A 25 -2.99 -4.66 12.08
CA CYS A 25 -4.41 -4.92 12.32
C CYS A 25 -4.81 -6.39 12.12
N GLY A 26 -3.97 -7.34 12.61
CA GLY A 26 -4.30 -8.76 12.65
C GLY A 26 -3.91 -9.58 11.42
N LYS A 27 -3.35 -8.98 10.36
CA LYS A 27 -2.81 -9.71 9.21
C LYS A 27 -1.46 -9.15 8.74
N PRO A 28 -0.62 -9.91 8.01
CA PRO A 28 0.64 -9.41 7.46
C PRO A 28 0.44 -8.16 6.61
N LEU A 29 1.31 -7.16 6.74
CA LEU A 29 1.15 -5.86 6.08
C LEU A 29 0.89 -5.97 4.59
N VAL A 30 1.69 -6.78 3.87
CA VAL A 30 1.55 -6.96 2.41
C VAL A 30 0.20 -7.53 2.00
N CYS A 31 -0.45 -8.31 2.86
CA CYS A 31 -1.73 -8.95 2.56
C CYS A 31 -2.88 -7.94 2.41
N TRP A 32 -2.78 -6.75 3.01
CA TRP A 32 -3.80 -5.70 2.84
C TRP A 32 -3.88 -5.22 1.40
N SER A 33 -2.74 -4.88 0.80
CA SER A 33 -2.69 -4.45 -0.60
C SER A 33 -3.05 -5.59 -1.56
N ILE A 34 -2.61 -6.83 -1.28
CA ILE A 34 -2.94 -7.99 -2.10
C ILE A 34 -4.46 -8.23 -2.09
N GLU A 35 -5.11 -8.25 -0.93
CA GLU A 35 -6.55 -8.49 -0.83
C GLU A 35 -7.38 -7.39 -1.52
N ALA A 36 -6.95 -6.12 -1.40
CA ALA A 36 -7.60 -5.03 -2.09
C ALA A 36 -7.53 -5.20 -3.63
N LEU A 37 -6.40 -5.69 -4.14
CA LEU A 37 -6.21 -5.99 -5.56
C LEU A 37 -6.91 -7.26 -6.03
N GLU A 38 -6.92 -8.33 -5.21
CA GLU A 38 -7.66 -9.58 -5.51
C GLU A 38 -9.15 -9.30 -5.74
N ASN A 39 -9.72 -8.35 -4.98
CA ASN A 39 -11.11 -7.93 -5.09
C ASN A 39 -11.36 -6.88 -6.21
N CYS A 40 -10.33 -6.38 -6.86
CA CYS A 40 -10.47 -5.44 -7.99
C CYS A 40 -10.64 -6.22 -9.29
N GLU A 41 -11.85 -6.19 -9.88
CA GLU A 41 -12.16 -6.93 -11.11
C GLU A 41 -11.34 -6.47 -12.32
N LEU A 42 -10.85 -5.23 -12.30
CA LEU A 42 -10.04 -4.66 -13.39
C LEU A 42 -8.59 -5.15 -13.38
N VAL A 43 -8.14 -5.82 -12.32
CA VAL A 43 -6.79 -6.38 -12.20
C VAL A 43 -6.81 -7.85 -12.60
N ASP A 44 -6.00 -8.21 -13.61
CA ASP A 44 -5.91 -9.58 -14.11
C ASP A 44 -4.89 -10.42 -13.34
N GLU A 45 -3.78 -9.82 -12.92
CA GLU A 45 -2.67 -10.52 -12.28
C GLU A 45 -1.99 -9.63 -11.24
N ILE A 46 -1.58 -10.23 -10.12
CA ILE A 46 -0.86 -9.56 -9.04
C ILE A 46 0.48 -10.24 -8.86
N ILE A 47 1.55 -9.47 -8.89
CA ILE A 47 2.92 -9.98 -8.77
C ILE A 47 3.53 -9.44 -7.49
N VAL A 48 3.83 -10.34 -6.57
CA VAL A 48 4.61 -10.02 -5.37
C VAL A 48 6.07 -10.31 -5.66
N ALA A 49 6.86 -9.26 -5.85
CA ALA A 49 8.28 -9.35 -6.16
C ALA A 49 9.12 -9.31 -4.89
N THR A 50 9.74 -10.44 -4.51
CA THR A 50 10.47 -10.56 -3.25
C THR A 50 11.78 -11.34 -3.40
N ASP A 51 12.71 -11.10 -2.49
CA ASP A 51 13.96 -11.83 -2.26
C ASP A 51 13.87 -12.78 -1.05
N SER A 52 12.74 -12.75 -0.32
CA SER A 52 12.60 -13.40 0.99
C SER A 52 11.70 -14.63 0.95
N ASP A 53 12.23 -15.78 1.36
CA ASP A 53 11.46 -17.02 1.52
C ASP A 53 10.31 -16.86 2.53
N LYS A 54 10.52 -16.04 3.57
CA LYS A 54 9.49 -15.78 4.59
C LYS A 54 8.29 -15.05 4.01
N ILE A 55 8.53 -14.02 3.16
CA ILE A 55 7.46 -13.28 2.49
C ILE A 55 6.73 -14.20 1.51
N GLU A 56 7.46 -14.91 0.67
CA GLU A 56 6.90 -15.88 -0.28
C GLU A 56 6.00 -16.89 0.41
N ASN A 57 6.49 -17.57 1.45
CA ASN A 57 5.73 -18.59 2.17
C ASN A 57 4.42 -18.02 2.74
N ILE A 58 4.47 -16.81 3.35
CA ILE A 58 3.28 -16.17 3.92
C ILE A 58 2.25 -15.85 2.83
N VAL A 59 2.68 -15.33 1.68
CA VAL A 59 1.78 -15.01 0.58
C VAL A 59 1.17 -16.28 -0.03
N LEU A 60 1.98 -17.33 -0.24
CA LEU A 60 1.50 -18.62 -0.80
C LEU A 60 0.50 -19.31 0.13
N MET A 61 0.67 -19.21 1.45
CA MET A 61 -0.27 -19.79 2.42
C MET A 61 -1.66 -19.18 2.35
N GLN A 62 -1.82 -17.97 1.80
CA GLN A 62 -3.14 -17.32 1.66
C GLN A 62 -3.98 -17.85 0.49
N ALA A 63 -3.37 -18.62 -0.41
CA ALA A 63 -4.02 -19.23 -1.58
C ALA A 63 -4.81 -18.23 -2.45
N TYR A 64 -4.28 -17.04 -2.66
CA TYR A 64 -4.84 -16.01 -3.54
C TYR A 64 -4.98 -16.49 -4.99
N LYS A 65 -5.98 -16.00 -5.71
CA LYS A 65 -6.31 -16.51 -7.06
C LYS A 65 -5.52 -15.82 -8.18
N LYS A 66 -5.28 -14.52 -8.05
CA LYS A 66 -4.61 -13.68 -9.06
C LYS A 66 -3.13 -13.49 -8.75
N THR A 67 -2.69 -13.82 -7.52
CA THR A 67 -1.37 -13.49 -6.99
C THR A 67 -0.33 -14.54 -7.33
N LYS A 68 0.80 -14.10 -7.84
CA LYS A 68 1.99 -14.89 -8.13
C LYS A 68 3.21 -14.30 -7.47
N ILE A 69 4.18 -15.15 -7.14
CA ILE A 69 5.47 -14.71 -6.63
C ILE A 69 6.46 -14.54 -7.79
N TYR A 70 7.22 -13.48 -7.74
CA TYR A 70 8.40 -13.28 -8.56
C TYR A 70 9.63 -13.13 -7.67
N ARG A 71 10.63 -13.99 -7.92
CA ARG A 71 11.93 -13.92 -7.22
C ARG A 71 12.81 -12.89 -7.91
N ARG A 72 13.16 -11.83 -7.18
CA ARG A 72 14.09 -10.81 -7.67
C ARG A 72 15.49 -11.39 -7.84
N SER A 73 16.23 -10.86 -8.80
CA SER A 73 17.68 -11.10 -8.87
C SER A 73 18.39 -10.53 -7.64
N ALA A 74 19.60 -11.05 -7.37
CA ALA A 74 20.45 -10.57 -6.28
C ALA A 74 20.79 -9.07 -6.44
N GLU A 75 20.96 -8.59 -7.67
CA GLU A 75 21.22 -7.19 -8.01
C GLU A 75 20.05 -6.29 -7.59
N ASN A 76 18.82 -6.73 -7.84
CA ASN A 76 17.60 -6.00 -7.50
C ASN A 76 17.08 -6.29 -6.08
N ALA A 77 17.74 -7.13 -5.30
CA ALA A 77 17.46 -7.37 -3.89
C ALA A 77 18.27 -6.46 -2.94
N CYS A 78 19.26 -5.71 -3.45
CA CYS A 78 20.09 -4.84 -2.64
C CYS A 78 19.37 -3.54 -2.20
N ASP A 79 19.91 -2.88 -1.17
CA ASP A 79 19.33 -1.65 -0.59
C ASP A 79 19.30 -0.46 -1.54
N THR A 80 20.14 -0.46 -2.56
CA THR A 80 20.28 0.62 -3.55
C THR A 80 19.44 0.39 -4.81
N ALA A 81 18.82 -0.77 -4.94
CA ALA A 81 17.97 -1.06 -6.08
C ALA A 81 16.73 -0.17 -6.09
N SER A 82 16.48 0.50 -7.21
CA SER A 82 15.27 1.31 -7.38
C SER A 82 14.05 0.44 -7.66
N SER A 83 12.86 0.98 -7.38
CA SER A 83 11.62 0.30 -7.76
C SER A 83 11.54 0.09 -9.26
N GLU A 84 12.04 1.03 -10.05
CA GLU A 84 12.08 1.00 -11.51
C GLU A 84 12.94 -0.15 -12.04
N SER A 85 14.11 -0.40 -11.42
CA SER A 85 14.97 -1.52 -11.86
C SER A 85 14.28 -2.88 -11.65
N VAL A 86 13.56 -3.04 -10.54
CA VAL A 86 12.77 -4.26 -10.25
C VAL A 86 11.57 -4.40 -11.19
N MET A 87 10.90 -3.29 -11.52
CA MET A 87 9.81 -3.27 -12.49
C MET A 87 10.28 -3.73 -13.86
N LEU A 88 11.37 -3.14 -14.37
CA LEU A 88 11.95 -3.49 -15.68
C LEU A 88 12.44 -4.94 -15.73
N GLU A 89 13.06 -5.43 -14.65
CA GLU A 89 13.46 -6.83 -14.52
C GLU A 89 12.28 -7.76 -14.72
N TYR A 90 11.18 -7.52 -13.99
CA TYR A 90 9.98 -8.35 -14.11
C TYR A 90 9.31 -8.22 -15.48
N ILE A 91 9.17 -7.01 -16.01
CA ILE A 91 8.58 -6.75 -17.33
C ILE A 91 9.31 -7.56 -18.41
N ASN A 92 10.64 -7.61 -18.35
CA ASN A 92 11.47 -8.35 -19.30
C ASN A 92 11.39 -9.87 -19.07
N TYR A 93 11.45 -10.31 -17.80
CA TYR A 93 11.29 -11.73 -17.44
C TYR A 93 9.95 -12.30 -17.92
N ALA A 94 8.87 -11.62 -17.64
CA ALA A 94 7.52 -12.06 -17.99
C ALA A 94 7.15 -11.79 -19.47
N GLN A 95 8.02 -11.12 -20.24
CA GLN A 95 7.79 -10.73 -21.63
C GLN A 95 6.42 -10.03 -21.81
N LEU A 96 6.09 -9.12 -20.92
CA LEU A 96 4.81 -8.43 -20.96
C LEU A 96 4.63 -7.65 -22.27
N SER A 97 3.41 -7.70 -22.82
CA SER A 97 3.07 -6.90 -23.99
C SER A 97 3.16 -5.41 -23.71
N ASP A 98 3.64 -4.64 -24.65
CA ASP A 98 3.74 -3.18 -24.59
C ASP A 98 2.39 -2.49 -24.32
N SER A 99 1.29 -3.11 -24.77
CA SER A 99 -0.06 -2.62 -24.53
C SER A 99 -0.61 -2.96 -23.13
N SER A 100 0.10 -3.74 -22.32
CA SER A 100 -0.33 -4.06 -20.95
C SER A 100 -0.23 -2.83 -20.06
N ILE A 101 -1.21 -2.69 -19.15
CA ILE A 101 -1.14 -1.74 -18.04
C ILE A 101 -0.33 -2.35 -16.92
N PHE A 102 0.60 -1.58 -16.39
CA PHE A 102 1.44 -1.93 -15.25
C PHE A 102 1.14 -0.98 -14.09
N MET A 103 0.69 -1.54 -12.97
CA MET A 103 0.41 -0.78 -11.75
C MET A 103 1.43 -1.13 -10.69
N LEU A 104 2.33 -0.21 -10.37
CA LEU A 104 3.20 -0.32 -9.19
C LEU A 104 2.38 0.01 -7.95
N VAL A 105 2.36 -0.88 -6.97
CA VAL A 105 1.64 -0.71 -5.69
C VAL A 105 2.60 -0.89 -4.53
N GLN A 106 2.56 0.02 -3.57
CA GLN A 106 3.39 -0.05 -2.38
C GLN A 106 2.64 -0.69 -1.20
N ALA A 107 3.20 -1.76 -0.64
CA ALA A 107 2.65 -2.45 0.53
C ALA A 107 2.65 -1.58 1.80
N THR A 108 3.43 -0.51 1.81
CA THR A 108 3.52 0.48 2.90
C THR A 108 2.30 1.39 3.03
N SER A 109 1.37 1.33 2.07
CA SER A 109 0.13 2.10 2.05
C SER A 109 -1.11 1.21 2.28
N PRO A 110 -1.27 0.58 3.48
CA PRO A 110 -2.29 -0.44 3.75
C PRO A 110 -3.73 0.07 3.76
N LEU A 111 -3.93 1.39 3.78
CA LEU A 111 -5.25 2.03 3.74
C LEU A 111 -5.82 2.15 2.32
N THR A 112 -5.11 1.61 1.32
CA THR A 112 -5.57 1.57 -0.07
C THR A 112 -6.61 0.45 -0.22
N GLU A 113 -7.85 0.84 -0.52
CA GLU A 113 -8.98 -0.07 -0.67
C GLU A 113 -9.23 -0.42 -2.16
N THR A 114 -9.99 -1.48 -2.41
CA THR A 114 -10.37 -1.93 -3.76
C THR A 114 -11.00 -0.83 -4.62
N CYS A 115 -11.84 0.03 -4.03
CA CYS A 115 -12.49 1.13 -4.76
C CYS A 115 -11.46 2.11 -5.35
N HIS A 116 -10.37 2.40 -4.63
CA HIS A 116 -9.32 3.30 -5.10
C HIS A 116 -8.64 2.76 -6.36
N PHE A 117 -8.33 1.46 -6.41
CA PHE A 117 -7.77 0.81 -7.60
C PHE A 117 -8.75 0.79 -8.76
N THR A 118 -10.01 0.45 -8.49
CA THR A 118 -11.06 0.39 -9.52
C THR A 118 -11.32 1.75 -10.16
N GLU A 119 -11.46 2.79 -9.35
CA GLU A 119 -11.70 4.15 -9.82
C GLU A 119 -10.51 4.72 -10.60
N ALA A 120 -9.28 4.54 -10.07
CA ALA A 120 -8.07 5.00 -10.74
C ALA A 120 -7.87 4.32 -12.09
N LEU A 121 -8.03 2.99 -12.19
CA LEU A 121 -7.95 2.24 -13.44
C LEU A 121 -9.03 2.67 -14.43
N SER A 122 -10.25 2.90 -13.96
CA SER A 122 -11.36 3.38 -14.80
C SER A 122 -11.06 4.78 -15.36
N GLN A 123 -10.50 5.66 -14.53
CA GLN A 123 -10.09 7.00 -14.95
C GLN A 123 -8.92 6.95 -15.94
N TYR A 124 -7.95 6.06 -15.74
CA TYR A 124 -6.80 5.87 -16.61
C TYR A 124 -7.21 5.29 -17.98
N ASN A 125 -8.10 4.29 -17.98
CA ASN A 125 -8.59 3.65 -19.22
C ASN A 125 -9.36 4.60 -20.16
N GLY A 126 -9.76 5.77 -19.67
CA GLY A 126 -10.34 6.83 -20.51
C GLY A 126 -9.39 7.42 -21.55
N GLY A 127 -8.12 7.00 -21.59
CA GLY A 127 -7.12 7.41 -22.61
C GLY A 127 -6.71 8.89 -22.54
N LYS A 128 -6.97 9.53 -21.41
CA LYS A 128 -6.70 10.96 -21.22
C LYS A 128 -5.28 11.25 -20.77
N TYR A 129 -4.60 10.27 -20.20
CA TYR A 129 -3.30 10.36 -19.55
C TYR A 129 -2.34 9.27 -20.04
N ASP A 130 -1.05 9.59 -20.08
CA ASP A 130 0.02 8.64 -20.40
C ASP A 130 0.43 7.80 -19.20
N SER A 131 0.41 8.43 -18.01
CA SER A 131 0.62 7.77 -16.72
C SER A 131 -0.25 8.41 -15.64
N MET A 132 -0.36 7.76 -14.47
CA MET A 132 -1.16 8.26 -13.34
C MET A 132 -0.49 7.91 -12.02
N LEU A 133 -0.65 8.79 -11.03
CA LEU A 133 -0.25 8.52 -9.64
C LEU A 133 -1.38 8.85 -8.67
N SER A 134 -1.30 8.24 -7.50
CA SER A 134 -2.16 8.57 -6.35
C SER A 134 -1.60 9.77 -5.58
N CYS A 135 -2.48 10.70 -5.22
CA CYS A 135 -2.18 11.85 -4.39
C CYS A 135 -3.26 12.06 -3.34
N VAL A 136 -2.92 12.81 -2.31
CA VAL A 136 -3.84 13.27 -1.29
C VAL A 136 -3.80 14.79 -1.22
N ARG A 137 -4.97 15.43 -1.05
CA ARG A 137 -5.02 16.87 -0.86
C ARG A 137 -4.60 17.23 0.56
N ASN A 138 -3.53 18.04 0.66
CA ASN A 138 -2.94 18.51 1.91
C ASN A 138 -3.27 19.99 2.12
N TYR A 139 -3.78 20.33 3.31
CA TYR A 139 -4.16 21.71 3.68
C TYR A 139 -3.15 22.33 4.63
N ARG A 140 -1.85 21.95 4.52
CA ARG A 140 -0.75 22.49 5.31
C ARG A 140 -0.13 23.71 4.62
N PHE A 141 0.33 24.65 5.43
CA PHE A 141 1.08 25.82 4.98
C PHE A 141 2.56 25.52 5.04
N TYR A 142 3.25 25.71 3.93
CA TYR A 142 4.68 25.40 3.80
C TYR A 142 5.51 26.67 3.69
N TRP A 143 6.74 26.57 4.18
CA TRP A 143 7.72 27.62 4.16
C TRP A 143 9.01 27.14 3.50
N ASN A 144 9.70 28.02 2.80
CA ASN A 144 11.05 27.79 2.32
C ASN A 144 12.05 28.01 3.45
N VAL A 145 13.27 27.43 3.32
CA VAL A 145 14.33 27.56 4.33
C VAL A 145 14.78 29.03 4.53
N ASP A 146 14.63 29.86 3.51
CA ASP A 146 14.93 31.29 3.53
C ASP A 146 13.89 32.16 4.26
N GLY A 147 12.82 31.54 4.81
CA GLY A 147 11.77 32.23 5.54
C GLY A 147 10.66 32.82 4.66
N THR A 148 10.63 32.49 3.36
CA THR A 148 9.52 32.87 2.48
C THR A 148 8.40 31.83 2.54
N SER A 149 7.13 32.25 2.48
CA SER A 149 6.00 31.34 2.40
C SER A 149 5.94 30.68 1.01
N LYS A 150 5.60 29.37 0.96
CA LYS A 150 5.63 28.59 -0.28
C LYS A 150 4.30 28.57 -1.01
N ASN A 151 3.20 28.38 -0.30
CA ASN A 151 1.91 28.04 -0.90
C ASN A 151 0.73 28.91 -0.39
N TYR A 152 1.02 29.99 0.31
CA TYR A 152 -0.02 30.91 0.77
C TYR A 152 0.58 32.32 1.01
N ASP A 153 -0.27 33.33 1.06
CA ASP A 153 0.12 34.67 1.49
C ASP A 153 0.05 34.75 3.02
N TYR A 154 1.22 34.86 3.68
CA TYR A 154 1.29 34.90 5.14
C TYR A 154 0.73 36.21 5.74
N MET A 155 0.69 37.31 4.95
CA MET A 155 0.08 38.57 5.37
C MET A 155 -1.46 38.48 5.36
N ASN A 156 -2.03 37.65 4.48
CA ASN A 156 -3.46 37.39 4.34
C ASN A 156 -3.75 35.89 4.45
N ARG A 157 -3.34 35.29 5.60
CA ARG A 157 -3.47 33.87 5.83
C ARG A 157 -4.92 33.39 5.68
N PRO A 158 -5.23 32.51 4.70
CA PRO A 158 -6.57 31.99 4.52
C PRO A 158 -6.97 31.05 5.66
N ARG A 159 -8.26 30.94 5.93
CA ARG A 159 -8.79 29.87 6.78
C ARG A 159 -8.69 28.55 6.04
N ARG A 160 -8.65 27.41 6.77
CA ARG A 160 -8.54 26.06 6.18
C ARG A 160 -9.62 25.81 5.11
N GLN A 161 -10.85 26.24 5.33
CA GLN A 161 -11.97 26.08 4.41
C GLN A 161 -11.88 26.92 3.14
N ASP A 162 -11.11 28.00 3.17
CA ASP A 162 -10.92 28.94 2.05
C ASP A 162 -9.62 28.64 1.27
N PHE A 163 -8.80 27.72 1.78
CA PHE A 163 -7.56 27.30 1.17
C PHE A 163 -7.78 26.03 0.33
N GLN A 164 -7.42 26.06 -0.95
CA GLN A 164 -7.64 24.93 -1.86
C GLN A 164 -6.71 23.74 -1.58
N GLY A 165 -5.66 23.94 -0.78
CA GLY A 165 -4.65 22.95 -0.51
C GLY A 165 -3.76 22.63 -1.71
N GLU A 166 -2.83 21.72 -1.51
CA GLU A 166 -1.93 21.20 -2.55
C GLU A 166 -2.03 19.67 -2.60
N LEU A 167 -1.80 19.11 -3.77
CA LEU A 167 -1.72 17.67 -3.94
C LEU A 167 -0.34 17.18 -3.53
N MET A 168 -0.33 16.21 -2.63
CA MET A 168 0.85 15.52 -2.13
C MET A 168 0.81 14.08 -2.59
N GLU A 169 1.89 13.61 -3.20
CA GLU A 169 2.09 12.20 -3.53
C GLU A 169 2.10 11.37 -2.24
N ASN A 170 1.24 10.34 -2.19
CA ASN A 170 1.11 9.48 -1.01
C ASN A 170 1.74 8.08 -1.20
N GLY A 171 2.42 7.86 -2.33
CA GLY A 171 3.15 6.64 -2.60
C GLY A 171 2.30 5.37 -2.81
N ALA A 172 0.98 5.44 -2.73
CA ALA A 172 0.18 4.22 -2.70
C ALA A 172 0.25 3.41 -4.00
N PHE A 173 0.12 4.06 -5.16
CA PHE A 173 0.24 3.38 -6.45
C PHE A 173 0.51 4.32 -7.62
N TYR A 174 1.04 3.73 -8.72
CA TYR A 174 1.36 4.38 -9.98
C TYR A 174 0.89 3.49 -11.13
N ILE A 175 0.29 4.09 -12.17
CA ILE A 175 -0.24 3.38 -13.34
C ILE A 175 0.45 3.89 -14.58
N ASN A 176 0.93 2.97 -15.43
CA ASN A 176 1.56 3.28 -16.70
C ASN A 176 1.38 2.11 -17.67
N THR A 177 1.72 2.29 -18.94
CA THR A 177 1.85 1.18 -19.89
C THR A 177 3.24 0.56 -19.79
N VAL A 178 3.36 -0.73 -20.09
CA VAL A 178 4.64 -1.43 -20.21
C VAL A 178 5.54 -0.76 -21.24
N ARG A 179 4.96 -0.31 -22.36
CA ARG A 179 5.68 0.41 -23.40
C ARG A 179 6.39 1.64 -22.84
N HIS A 180 5.68 2.52 -22.16
CA HIS A 180 6.26 3.76 -21.64
C HIS A 180 7.33 3.51 -20.58
N ILE A 181 7.09 2.50 -19.70
CA ILE A 181 8.11 2.12 -18.69
C ILE A 181 9.40 1.66 -19.37
N ARG A 182 9.33 0.87 -20.44
CA ARG A 182 10.52 0.45 -21.22
C ARG A 182 11.23 1.61 -21.88
N GLU A 183 10.47 2.53 -22.49
CA GLU A 183 11.02 3.68 -23.22
C GLU A 183 11.73 4.69 -22.32
N VAL A 184 11.17 4.95 -21.13
CA VAL A 184 11.63 6.02 -20.24
C VAL A 184 12.40 5.51 -19.01
N GLY A 185 12.21 4.26 -18.62
CA GLY A 185 12.82 3.68 -17.41
C GLY A 185 12.26 4.26 -16.12
N ASN A 186 11.05 4.81 -16.14
CA ASN A 186 10.40 5.46 -14.98
C ASN A 186 8.95 5.03 -14.83
N ARG A 187 8.43 5.08 -13.60
CA ARG A 187 7.02 4.78 -13.27
C ARG A 187 6.05 5.81 -13.83
N LEU A 188 6.50 7.02 -14.11
CA LEU A 188 5.71 8.14 -14.64
C LEU A 188 6.34 8.70 -15.91
N ASN A 189 5.50 9.14 -16.85
CA ASN A 189 5.92 9.84 -18.07
C ASN A 189 4.76 10.60 -18.70
N GLY A 190 5.07 11.44 -19.69
CA GLY A 190 4.09 12.12 -20.55
C GLY A 190 3.11 13.00 -19.78
N LYS A 191 1.85 12.95 -20.16
CA LYS A 191 0.76 13.65 -19.49
C LYS A 191 0.30 12.86 -18.28
N ILE A 192 0.66 13.34 -17.10
CA ILE A 192 0.40 12.65 -15.84
C ILE A 192 -1.01 12.96 -15.33
N GLY A 193 -1.80 11.92 -15.08
CA GLY A 193 -3.08 12.00 -14.38
C GLY A 193 -2.88 11.88 -12.86
N ILE A 194 -3.79 12.48 -12.11
CA ILE A 194 -3.81 12.39 -10.66
C ILE A 194 -5.11 11.73 -10.22
N TYR A 195 -4.98 10.69 -9.39
CA TYR A 195 -6.09 10.11 -8.65
C TYR A 195 -6.02 10.61 -7.21
N GLU A 196 -6.99 11.45 -6.82
CA GLU A 196 -7.04 12.04 -5.48
C GLU A 196 -7.69 11.07 -4.50
N MET A 197 -6.90 10.64 -3.51
CA MET A 197 -7.31 9.73 -2.45
C MET A 197 -7.76 10.49 -1.19
N PRO A 198 -8.54 9.85 -0.30
CA PRO A 198 -8.96 10.45 0.97
C PRO A 198 -7.78 10.88 1.86
N GLU A 199 -7.95 11.97 2.62
CA GLU A 199 -6.90 12.56 3.49
C GLU A 199 -6.29 11.54 4.47
N TYR A 200 -7.06 10.56 4.95
CA TYR A 200 -6.56 9.54 5.88
C TYR A 200 -5.56 8.56 5.25
N THR A 201 -5.39 8.55 3.94
CA THR A 201 -4.41 7.73 3.21
C THR A 201 -3.10 8.48 2.95
N ALA A 202 -2.90 9.64 3.57
CA ALA A 202 -1.76 10.53 3.31
C ALA A 202 -0.41 9.97 3.79
N THR A 203 -0.42 9.05 4.74
CA THR A 203 0.79 8.51 5.36
C THR A 203 1.03 7.08 4.89
N GLU A 204 2.28 6.74 4.61
CA GLU A 204 2.76 5.37 4.41
C GLU A 204 3.57 4.92 5.64
N ILE A 205 3.76 3.61 5.79
CA ILE A 205 4.53 3.04 6.90
C ILE A 205 6.01 3.05 6.56
N ASP A 206 6.77 3.98 7.14
CA ASP A 206 8.22 4.01 7.03
C ASP A 206 8.91 3.87 8.38
N GLU A 207 8.37 4.49 9.41
CA GLU A 207 8.91 4.47 10.76
C GLU A 207 7.95 3.80 11.76
N PRO A 208 8.43 3.38 12.94
CA PRO A 208 7.57 2.73 13.96
C PRO A 208 6.35 3.55 14.39
N ASP A 209 6.46 4.87 14.41
CA ASP A 209 5.36 5.75 14.80
C ASP A 209 4.23 5.76 13.77
N ASP A 210 4.56 5.64 12.48
CA ASP A 210 3.58 5.52 11.40
C ASP A 210 2.68 4.30 11.60
N TRP A 211 3.26 3.21 12.13
CA TRP A 211 2.53 1.97 12.41
C TRP A 211 1.34 2.21 13.34
N ILE A 212 1.59 2.91 14.45
CA ILE A 212 0.57 3.22 15.45
C ILE A 212 -0.51 4.13 14.86
N VAL A 213 -0.11 5.16 14.14
CA VAL A 213 -1.02 6.12 13.51
C VAL A 213 -1.92 5.41 12.50
N LEU A 214 -1.31 4.62 11.61
CA LEU A 214 -2.04 3.93 10.55
C LEU A 214 -2.92 2.79 11.04
N GLU A 215 -2.56 2.08 12.12
CA GLU A 215 -3.49 1.12 12.76
C GLU A 215 -4.77 1.80 13.27
N ASN A 216 -4.65 2.97 13.89
CA ASN A 216 -5.81 3.73 14.35
C ASN A 216 -6.68 4.22 13.18
N LEU A 217 -6.06 4.72 12.10
CA LEU A 217 -6.77 5.12 10.89
C LEU A 217 -7.44 3.92 10.19
N MET A 218 -6.76 2.76 10.13
CA MET A 218 -7.30 1.52 9.58
C MET A 218 -8.57 1.10 10.33
N ARG A 219 -8.52 1.07 11.68
CA ARG A 219 -9.70 0.74 12.51
C ARG A 219 -10.84 1.70 12.27
N LYS A 220 -10.54 3.01 12.21
CA LYS A 220 -11.55 4.05 12.06
C LYS A 220 -12.20 4.08 10.67
N HIS A 221 -11.41 3.96 9.60
CA HIS A 221 -11.88 4.25 8.25
C HIS A 221 -12.16 3.01 7.38
N VAL A 222 -11.51 1.89 7.66
CA VAL A 222 -11.62 0.67 6.86
C VAL A 222 -12.36 -0.41 7.63
N LEU A 223 -11.86 -0.80 8.82
CA LEU A 223 -12.42 -1.93 9.55
C LEU A 223 -13.80 -1.64 10.16
N SER A 224 -14.05 -0.40 10.61
CA SER A 224 -15.37 -0.03 11.13
C SER A 224 -16.50 -0.16 10.10
N LYS A 225 -16.19 -0.01 8.80
CA LYS A 225 -17.17 -0.23 7.72
C LYS A 225 -17.65 -1.69 7.67
N THR A 226 -16.77 -2.63 7.99
CA THR A 226 -17.08 -4.06 8.00
C THR A 226 -17.77 -4.51 9.29
N GLU A 227 -17.58 -3.81 10.40
CA GLU A 227 -18.25 -4.13 11.66
C GLU A 227 -19.78 -3.92 11.59
N THR A 228 -20.23 -2.94 10.83
CA THR A 228 -21.67 -2.70 10.61
C THR A 228 -22.37 -3.84 9.88
N LEU A 229 -21.64 -4.69 9.16
CA LEU A 229 -22.15 -5.87 8.46
C LEU A 229 -22.11 -7.16 9.31
N ARG A 230 -21.43 -7.14 10.46
CA ARG A 230 -21.36 -8.30 11.36
C ARG A 230 -22.58 -8.33 12.24
N LYS A 231 -23.21 -9.52 12.36
CA LYS A 231 -24.26 -9.75 13.36
C LYS A 231 -23.63 -9.55 14.76
N PRO A 232 -24.30 -8.84 15.68
CA PRO A 232 -23.78 -8.67 17.02
C PRO A 232 -23.60 -10.04 17.68
N ILE A 233 -22.44 -10.24 18.31
CA ILE A 233 -22.18 -11.44 19.13
C ILE A 233 -23.12 -11.35 20.32
N LYS A 234 -24.05 -12.28 20.43
CA LYS A 234 -25.04 -12.35 21.52
C LYS A 234 -24.55 -13.17 22.73
N LEU A 235 -23.61 -14.07 22.48
CA LEU A 235 -23.04 -14.94 23.51
C LEU A 235 -21.61 -15.28 23.11
N PHE A 236 -20.70 -15.12 24.05
CA PHE A 236 -19.32 -15.59 23.97
C PHE A 236 -19.09 -16.55 25.14
N LEU A 237 -18.68 -17.76 24.86
CA LEU A 237 -18.30 -18.78 25.85
C LEU A 237 -16.81 -19.09 25.63
N SER A 238 -16.06 -19.05 26.71
CA SER A 238 -14.65 -19.44 26.72
C SER A 238 -14.38 -20.37 27.89
N ASP A 239 -13.60 -21.39 27.65
CA ASP A 239 -12.94 -22.12 28.71
C ASP A 239 -11.89 -21.22 29.37
N VAL A 240 -11.67 -21.34 30.63
CA VAL A 240 -10.75 -20.50 31.41
C VAL A 240 -9.42 -21.21 31.60
N ASP A 241 -9.45 -22.48 32.01
CA ASP A 241 -8.27 -23.22 32.35
C ASP A 241 -7.51 -23.69 31.11
N GLY A 242 -6.25 -23.27 30.97
CA GLY A 242 -5.43 -23.56 29.78
C GLY A 242 -5.80 -22.79 28.52
N THR A 243 -6.87 -21.97 28.55
CA THR A 243 -7.30 -21.11 27.44
C THR A 243 -7.05 -19.63 27.71
N LEU A 244 -7.48 -19.15 28.89
CA LEU A 244 -7.26 -17.77 29.35
C LEU A 244 -6.20 -17.71 30.47
N THR A 245 -5.81 -18.85 31.01
CA THR A 245 -4.71 -19.03 31.95
C THR A 245 -3.68 -19.99 31.36
N ASP A 246 -2.49 -20.04 31.96
CA ASP A 246 -1.43 -20.98 31.59
C ASP A 246 -1.69 -22.43 32.13
N GLY A 247 -2.83 -22.66 32.76
CA GLY A 247 -3.18 -23.94 33.42
C GLY A 247 -2.40 -24.22 34.69
N GLY A 248 -1.58 -23.27 35.16
CA GLY A 248 -0.79 -23.39 36.36
C GLY A 248 -1.64 -23.21 37.61
N MET A 249 -1.49 -24.10 38.59
CA MET A 249 -2.02 -23.93 39.95
C MET A 249 -0.92 -23.35 40.84
N TYR A 250 -1.13 -22.15 41.35
CA TYR A 250 -0.19 -21.46 42.23
C TYR A 250 -0.70 -21.53 43.66
N TYR A 251 0.10 -22.14 44.54
CA TYR A 251 -0.22 -22.24 45.96
C TYR A 251 0.64 -21.28 46.76
N SER A 252 0.07 -20.64 47.78
CA SER A 252 0.85 -19.89 48.74
C SER A 252 1.53 -20.85 49.73
N GLU A 253 2.53 -20.37 50.48
CA GLU A 253 3.21 -21.16 51.53
C GLU A 253 2.27 -21.69 52.64
N ASN A 254 1.02 -21.23 52.66
CA ASN A 254 0.01 -21.62 53.65
C ASN A 254 -1.16 -22.41 53.05
N GLY A 255 -1.08 -22.91 51.81
CA GLY A 255 -2.11 -23.68 51.09
C GLY A 255 -2.92 -22.87 50.11
#